data_faf0cccdb53af54777f021c2bd6f64b9
#
_entry.id   faf0cccdb53af54777f021c2bd6f64b9
#
_cell.length_a   1.000
_cell.length_b   1.000
_cell.length_c   1.000
_cell.angle_alpha   90.00
_cell.angle_beta   90.00
_cell.angle_gamma   90.00
#
_symmetry.space_group_name_H-M   'P 1'
#
loop_
_entity.id
_entity.type
_entity.pdbx_description
1 polymer ?
#
loop_
_entity_poly.entity_id
_entity_poly.type
_entity_poly.pdbx_seq_one_letter_code
_entity_poly.pdbx_strand_id
1 'polypeptide(L)'
;MENYFEPNLTDDQLRAISSIGLAHMGDAVFEVLVRTWLCAHGKATGRGLHQATIALVRAESQAEKAERILPLLTEEEAAVFRRVRNAHVKSVPGHATRAQYGEATALEALLGWLYLKGRRDRINALFRAMMEE
;
A
#
# COMPACT_ATOMS: atom_id res chain seq x y z
N MET A 1 2.91 17.51 15.84
CA MET A 1 3.18 17.41 14.39
C MET A 1 2.56 18.61 13.69
N GLU A 2 3.37 19.34 12.95
CA GLU A 2 2.93 20.56 12.27
C GLU A 2 2.51 20.34 10.82
N ASN A 3 3.09 19.33 10.16
CA ASN A 3 2.80 19.05 8.75
C ASN A 3 2.33 17.62 8.56
N TYR A 4 1.03 17.44 8.35
CA TYR A 4 0.44 16.12 8.18
C TYR A 4 0.71 15.49 6.81
N PHE A 5 1.24 16.24 5.83
CA PHE A 5 1.75 15.67 4.59
C PHE A 5 3.16 15.11 4.73
N GLU A 6 3.85 15.46 5.82
CA GLU A 6 5.20 14.98 6.09
C GLU A 6 5.29 14.41 7.51
N PRO A 7 4.55 13.31 7.77
CA PRO A 7 4.56 12.68 9.09
C PRO A 7 5.93 12.08 9.40
N ASN A 8 6.24 12.02 10.69
CA ASN A 8 7.46 11.39 11.18
C ASN A 8 7.19 10.85 12.57
N LEU A 9 6.41 9.79 12.64
CA LEU A 9 6.06 9.16 13.91
C LEU A 9 7.26 8.42 14.50
N THR A 10 7.34 8.40 15.82
CA THR A 10 8.36 7.63 16.54
C THR A 10 8.06 6.13 16.42
N ASP A 11 9.08 5.30 16.70
CA ASP A 11 8.89 3.85 16.72
C ASP A 11 7.83 3.43 17.73
N ASP A 12 7.76 4.10 18.90
CA ASP A 12 6.72 3.81 19.88
C ASP A 12 5.32 4.12 19.36
N GLN A 13 5.16 5.24 18.70
CA GLN A 13 3.88 5.59 18.09
C GLN A 13 3.47 4.58 17.02
N LEU A 14 4.42 4.14 16.20
CA LEU A 14 4.16 3.14 15.15
C LEU A 14 3.78 1.78 15.75
N ARG A 15 4.47 1.36 16.81
CA ARG A 15 4.14 0.09 17.48
C ARG A 15 2.76 0.08 18.11
N ALA A 16 2.23 1.24 18.45
CA ALA A 16 0.88 1.37 19.00
C ALA A 16 -0.22 1.23 17.94
N ILE A 17 0.13 1.28 16.65
CA ILE A 17 -0.85 1.14 15.57
C ILE A 17 -0.97 -0.34 15.20
N SER A 18 -2.20 -0.85 15.14
CA SER A 18 -2.46 -2.24 14.77
C SER A 18 -2.11 -2.50 13.30
N SER A 19 -1.95 -3.78 12.95
CA SER A 19 -1.72 -4.18 11.55
C SER A 19 -2.83 -3.68 10.64
N ILE A 20 -4.09 -3.79 11.07
CA ILE A 20 -5.24 -3.28 10.31
C ILE A 20 -5.22 -1.75 10.24
N GLY A 21 -4.79 -1.07 11.30
CA GLY A 21 -4.63 0.39 11.30
C GLY A 21 -3.60 0.85 10.29
N LEU A 22 -2.47 0.15 10.21
CA LEU A 22 -1.45 0.45 9.20
C LEU A 22 -1.98 0.22 7.78
N ALA A 23 -2.71 -0.86 7.56
CA ALA A 23 -3.31 -1.16 6.26
C ALA A 23 -4.36 -0.11 5.88
N HIS A 24 -5.15 0.34 6.85
CA HIS A 24 -6.13 1.41 6.62
C HIS A 24 -5.45 2.70 6.15
N MET A 25 -4.34 3.07 6.79
CA MET A 25 -3.54 4.22 6.36
C MET A 25 -2.96 4.00 4.97
N GLY A 26 -2.40 2.83 4.74
CA GLY A 26 -1.76 2.51 3.46
C GLY A 26 -2.71 2.41 2.29
N ASP A 27 -3.96 2.05 2.53
CA ASP A 27 -5.01 2.07 1.50
C ASP A 27 -5.13 3.48 0.92
N ALA A 28 -5.20 4.49 1.76
CA ALA A 28 -5.27 5.89 1.32
C ALA A 28 -3.98 6.31 0.60
N VAL A 29 -2.82 5.92 1.11
CA VAL A 29 -1.53 6.24 0.49
C VAL A 29 -1.44 5.62 -0.91
N PHE A 30 -1.77 4.35 -1.04
CA PHE A 30 -1.74 3.66 -2.33
C PHE A 30 -2.69 4.31 -3.32
N GLU A 31 -3.87 4.67 -2.88
CA GLU A 31 -4.88 5.29 -3.74
C GLU A 31 -4.42 6.68 -4.23
N VAL A 32 -3.78 7.47 -3.37
CA VAL A 32 -3.19 8.75 -3.80
C VAL A 32 -2.13 8.52 -4.87
N LEU A 33 -1.26 7.54 -4.68
CA LEU A 33 -0.20 7.21 -5.67
C LEU A 33 -0.80 6.79 -7.01
N VAL A 34 -1.79 5.91 -6.98
CA VAL A 34 -2.47 5.41 -8.19
C VAL A 34 -3.18 6.54 -8.92
N ARG A 35 -3.93 7.36 -8.20
CA ARG A 35 -4.66 8.48 -8.80
C ARG A 35 -3.69 9.51 -9.39
N THR A 36 -2.58 9.80 -8.71
CA THR A 36 -1.55 10.69 -9.22
C THR A 36 -0.95 10.14 -10.51
N TRP A 37 -0.63 8.85 -10.51
CA TRP A 37 -0.07 8.18 -11.70
C TRP A 37 -1.04 8.27 -12.89
N LEU A 38 -2.33 8.02 -12.65
CA LEU A 38 -3.35 8.09 -13.69
C LEU A 38 -3.49 9.50 -14.26
N CYS A 39 -3.53 10.52 -13.39
CA CYS A 39 -3.59 11.91 -13.82
C CYS A 39 -2.36 12.27 -14.66
N ALA A 40 -1.18 11.84 -14.23
CA ALA A 40 0.07 12.09 -14.94
C ALA A 40 0.11 11.39 -16.30
N HIS A 41 -0.64 10.30 -16.49
CA HIS A 41 -0.72 9.53 -17.73
C HIS A 41 -1.98 9.85 -18.55
N GLY A 42 -2.60 10.99 -18.30
CA GLY A 42 -3.63 11.56 -19.17
C GLY A 42 -5.08 11.20 -18.85
N LYS A 43 -5.34 10.51 -17.71
CA LYS A 43 -6.72 10.27 -17.28
C LYS A 43 -7.27 11.55 -16.65
N ALA A 44 -8.24 12.19 -17.31
CA ALA A 44 -8.67 13.52 -16.96
C ALA A 44 -10.14 13.61 -16.51
N THR A 45 -10.97 12.60 -16.79
CA THR A 45 -12.39 12.65 -16.43
C THR A 45 -12.63 11.91 -15.12
N GLY A 46 -13.63 12.37 -14.34
CA GLY A 46 -13.97 11.71 -13.08
C GLY A 46 -14.34 10.24 -13.26
N ARG A 47 -15.10 9.92 -14.30
CA ARG A 47 -15.50 8.54 -14.62
C ARG A 47 -14.29 7.68 -15.01
N GLY A 48 -13.44 8.18 -15.89
CA GLY A 48 -12.25 7.46 -16.34
C GLY A 48 -11.28 7.21 -15.20
N LEU A 49 -11.08 8.21 -14.34
CA LEU A 49 -10.25 8.07 -13.14
C LEU A 49 -10.80 7.02 -12.17
N HIS A 50 -12.12 7.07 -11.92
CA HIS A 50 -12.75 6.13 -10.99
C HIS A 50 -12.60 4.68 -11.47
N GLN A 51 -12.94 4.41 -12.72
CA GLN A 51 -12.86 3.06 -13.29
C GLN A 51 -11.41 2.52 -13.31
N ALA A 52 -10.47 3.35 -13.73
CA ALA A 52 -9.06 2.97 -13.79
C ALA A 52 -8.48 2.76 -12.38
N THR A 53 -8.89 3.57 -11.41
CA THR A 53 -8.47 3.42 -10.02
C THR A 53 -8.95 2.07 -9.47
N ILE A 54 -10.22 1.72 -9.65
CA ILE A 54 -10.76 0.44 -9.18
C ILE A 54 -9.93 -0.73 -9.73
N ALA A 55 -9.61 -0.71 -11.01
CA ALA A 55 -8.83 -1.78 -11.63
C ALA A 55 -7.44 -1.95 -11.01
N LEU A 56 -6.83 -0.87 -10.54
CA LEU A 56 -5.48 -0.89 -9.97
C LEU A 56 -5.46 -1.16 -8.47
N VAL A 57 -6.52 -0.80 -7.73
CA VAL A 57 -6.52 -0.94 -6.26
C VAL A 57 -7.20 -2.22 -5.76
N ARG A 58 -7.80 -3.01 -6.63
CA ARG A 58 -8.42 -4.28 -6.20
C ARG A 58 -7.36 -5.27 -5.73
N ALA A 59 -7.76 -6.21 -4.89
CA ALA A 59 -6.85 -7.10 -4.18
C ALA A 59 -5.94 -7.92 -5.11
N GLU A 60 -6.47 -8.42 -6.21
CA GLU A 60 -5.70 -9.22 -7.18
C GLU A 60 -4.57 -8.40 -7.80
N SER A 61 -4.86 -7.13 -8.15
CA SER A 61 -3.86 -6.22 -8.71
C SER A 61 -2.81 -5.84 -7.68
N GLN A 62 -3.22 -5.57 -6.45
CA GLN A 62 -2.28 -5.26 -5.37
C GLN A 62 -1.39 -6.44 -5.04
N ALA A 63 -1.93 -7.66 -5.03
CA ALA A 63 -1.14 -8.87 -4.80
C ALA A 63 -0.06 -9.07 -5.87
N GLU A 64 -0.38 -8.83 -7.13
CA GLU A 64 0.59 -8.87 -8.22
C GLU A 64 1.70 -7.85 -8.01
N LYS A 65 1.33 -6.63 -7.62
CA LYS A 65 2.32 -5.57 -7.36
C LYS A 65 3.19 -5.89 -6.16
N ALA A 66 2.62 -6.50 -5.12
CA ALA A 66 3.37 -6.95 -3.96
C ALA A 66 4.46 -7.95 -4.36
N GLU A 67 4.13 -8.91 -5.23
CA GLU A 67 5.10 -9.87 -5.73
C GLU A 67 6.30 -9.20 -6.42
N ARG A 68 6.05 -8.13 -7.15
CA ARG A 68 7.11 -7.40 -7.85
C ARG A 68 8.09 -6.73 -6.90
N ILE A 69 7.65 -6.29 -5.74
CA ILE A 69 8.51 -5.55 -4.81
C ILE A 69 9.10 -6.39 -3.69
N LEU A 70 8.60 -7.61 -3.46
CA LEU A 70 9.11 -8.48 -2.41
C LEU A 70 10.63 -8.64 -2.44
N PRO A 71 11.28 -8.89 -3.59
CA PRO A 71 12.75 -9.01 -3.64
C PRO A 71 13.51 -7.73 -3.32
N LEU A 72 12.81 -6.58 -3.33
CA LEU A 72 13.43 -5.27 -3.11
C LEU A 72 13.33 -4.80 -1.66
N LEU A 73 12.56 -5.49 -0.83
CA LEU A 73 12.29 -5.05 0.54
C LEU A 73 13.54 -5.22 1.42
N THR A 74 13.76 -4.26 2.31
CA THR A 74 14.72 -4.39 3.40
C THR A 74 14.18 -5.40 4.41
N GLU A 75 15.04 -5.88 5.33
CA GLU A 75 14.60 -6.80 6.38
C GLU A 75 13.49 -6.21 7.23
N GLU A 76 13.59 -4.92 7.56
CA GLU A 76 12.59 -4.22 8.35
C GLU A 76 11.25 -4.14 7.60
N GLU A 77 11.29 -3.80 6.32
CA GLU A 77 10.11 -3.75 5.46
C GLU A 77 9.47 -5.12 5.30
N ALA A 78 10.30 -6.12 5.05
CA ALA A 78 9.82 -7.50 4.90
C ALA A 78 9.19 -8.02 6.20
N ALA A 79 9.70 -7.63 7.35
CA ALA A 79 9.12 -8.02 8.64
C ALA A 79 7.72 -7.46 8.83
N VAL A 80 7.50 -6.18 8.48
CA VAL A 80 6.18 -5.55 8.52
C VAL A 80 5.23 -6.28 7.56
N PHE A 81 5.68 -6.51 6.35
CA PHE A 81 4.88 -7.19 5.32
C PHE A 81 4.44 -8.58 5.78
N ARG A 82 5.37 -9.41 6.22
CA ARG A 82 5.08 -10.79 6.64
C ARG A 82 4.13 -10.85 7.83
N ARG A 83 4.32 -9.96 8.81
CA ARG A 83 3.47 -9.92 10.00
C ARG A 83 2.01 -9.70 9.61
N VAL A 84 1.75 -8.77 8.69
CA VAL A 84 0.39 -8.45 8.27
C VAL A 84 -0.16 -9.52 7.33
N ARG A 85 0.65 -10.00 6.38
CA ARG A 85 0.23 -11.08 5.47
C ARG A 85 -0.22 -12.33 6.22
N ASN A 86 0.45 -12.66 7.31
CA ASN A 86 0.19 -13.87 8.09
C ASN A 86 -0.90 -13.67 9.15
N ALA A 87 -1.45 -12.47 9.27
CA ALA A 87 -2.54 -12.22 10.20
C ALA A 87 -3.80 -12.98 9.76
N HIS A 88 -4.60 -13.42 10.75
CA HIS A 88 -5.81 -14.18 10.48
C HIS A 88 -6.87 -13.33 9.79
N VAL A 89 -7.39 -13.82 8.65
CA VAL A 89 -8.44 -13.17 7.89
C VAL A 89 -9.69 -14.05 7.91
N LYS A 90 -10.79 -13.53 8.44
CA LYS A 90 -12.05 -14.29 8.59
C LYS A 90 -12.84 -14.38 7.29
N SER A 91 -12.84 -13.34 6.49
CA SER A 91 -13.58 -13.30 5.24
C SER A 91 -12.79 -12.55 4.18
N VAL A 92 -13.01 -12.92 2.92
CA VAL A 92 -12.32 -12.31 1.77
C VAL A 92 -13.39 -11.78 0.82
N PRO A 93 -13.41 -10.46 0.56
CA PRO A 93 -14.39 -9.88 -0.37
C PRO A 93 -14.03 -10.16 -1.84
N GLY A 94 -15.06 -10.21 -2.68
CA GLY A 94 -14.90 -10.28 -4.13
C GLY A 94 -14.34 -11.62 -4.61
N HIS A 95 -13.56 -11.55 -5.69
CA HIS A 95 -13.00 -12.73 -6.36
C HIS A 95 -11.57 -13.06 -5.91
N ALA A 96 -11.01 -12.29 -4.99
CA ALA A 96 -9.65 -12.49 -4.52
C ALA A 96 -9.56 -13.76 -3.67
N THR A 97 -8.46 -14.50 -3.81
CA THR A 97 -8.16 -15.61 -2.90
C THR A 97 -7.74 -15.04 -1.54
N ARG A 98 -7.75 -15.91 -0.52
CA ARG A 98 -7.30 -15.53 0.81
C ARG A 98 -5.84 -15.07 0.79
N ALA A 99 -5.00 -15.75 0.01
CA ALA A 99 -3.60 -15.37 -0.16
C ALA A 99 -3.46 -13.99 -0.82
N GLN A 100 -4.21 -13.73 -1.89
CA GLN A 100 -4.19 -12.41 -2.56
C GLN A 100 -4.65 -11.30 -1.63
N TYR A 101 -5.71 -11.54 -0.87
CA TYR A 101 -6.21 -10.56 0.09
C TYR A 101 -5.17 -10.26 1.18
N GLY A 102 -4.50 -11.30 1.69
CA GLY A 102 -3.44 -11.14 2.67
C GLY A 102 -2.26 -10.34 2.14
N GLU A 103 -1.83 -10.59 0.91
CA GLU A 103 -0.75 -9.85 0.27
C GLU A 103 -1.14 -8.39 0.00
N ALA A 104 -2.37 -8.15 -0.44
CA ALA A 104 -2.87 -6.79 -0.66
C ALA A 104 -2.91 -6.00 0.64
N THR A 105 -3.42 -6.60 1.71
CA THR A 105 -3.46 -5.97 3.03
C THR A 105 -2.05 -5.69 3.55
N ALA A 106 -1.12 -6.62 3.35
CA ALA A 106 0.27 -6.45 3.75
C ALA A 106 0.96 -5.33 2.98
N LEU A 107 0.68 -5.21 1.69
CA LEU A 107 1.20 -4.10 0.87
C LEU A 107 0.70 -2.77 1.40
N GLU A 108 -0.58 -2.66 1.68
CA GLU A 108 -1.17 -1.45 2.25
C GLU A 108 -0.51 -1.11 3.60
N ALA A 109 -0.36 -2.10 4.47
CA ALA A 109 0.25 -1.88 5.78
C ALA A 109 1.70 -1.41 5.66
N LEU A 110 2.47 -1.98 4.72
CA LEU A 110 3.84 -1.53 4.46
C LEU A 110 3.87 -0.07 4.01
N LEU A 111 3.01 0.31 3.08
CA LEU A 111 2.94 1.68 2.60
C LEU A 111 2.50 2.64 3.71
N GLY A 112 1.54 2.25 4.52
CA GLY A 112 1.11 3.04 5.68
C GLY A 112 2.24 3.24 6.68
N TRP A 113 2.99 2.19 6.98
CA TRP A 113 4.13 2.24 7.89
C TRP A 113 5.23 3.16 7.36
N LEU A 114 5.59 3.04 6.08
CA LEU A 114 6.60 3.89 5.45
C LEU A 114 6.16 5.36 5.44
N TYR A 115 4.90 5.61 5.14
CA TYR A 115 4.35 6.96 5.12
C TYR A 115 4.45 7.61 6.51
N LEU A 116 3.99 6.92 7.53
CA LEU A 116 3.99 7.43 8.89
C LEU A 116 5.41 7.61 9.44
N LYS A 117 6.38 6.83 8.98
CA LYS A 117 7.80 7.01 9.31
C LYS A 117 8.45 8.16 8.55
N GLY A 118 7.76 8.74 7.57
CA GLY A 118 8.32 9.81 6.77
C GLY A 118 9.24 9.36 5.64
N ARG A 119 9.15 8.10 5.22
CA ARG A 119 10.02 7.54 4.16
C ARG A 119 9.40 7.65 2.78
N ARG A 120 9.12 8.88 2.36
CA ARG A 120 8.43 9.17 1.09
C ARG A 120 9.23 8.73 -0.13
N ASP A 121 10.53 8.93 -0.11
CA ASP A 121 11.41 8.51 -1.21
C ASP A 121 11.35 6.99 -1.40
N ARG A 122 11.30 6.24 -0.30
CA ARG A 122 11.19 4.79 -0.35
C ARG A 122 9.85 4.35 -0.93
N ILE A 123 8.75 4.99 -0.51
CA ILE A 123 7.42 4.74 -1.07
C ILE A 123 7.45 4.95 -2.58
N ASN A 124 8.01 6.06 -3.03
CA ASN A 124 8.07 6.37 -4.45
C ASN A 124 8.88 5.34 -5.23
N ALA A 125 10.02 4.91 -4.68
CA ALA A 125 10.86 3.89 -5.32
C ALA A 125 10.10 2.56 -5.46
N LEU A 126 9.41 2.12 -4.42
CA LEU A 126 8.62 0.89 -4.47
C LEU A 126 7.44 1.01 -5.43
N PHE A 127 6.75 2.15 -5.41
CA PHE A 127 5.63 2.37 -6.33
C PHE A 127 6.06 2.35 -7.79
N ARG A 128 7.20 2.97 -8.10
CA ARG A 128 7.75 2.92 -9.47
C ARG A 128 8.03 1.48 -9.89
N ALA A 129 8.58 0.68 -9.00
CA ALA A 129 8.83 -0.74 -9.28
C ALA A 129 7.52 -1.52 -9.51
N MET A 130 6.46 -1.18 -8.75
CA MET A 130 5.14 -1.79 -8.95
C MET A 130 4.54 -1.49 -10.32
N MET A 131 4.79 -0.29 -10.85
CA MET A 131 4.17 0.18 -12.09
C MET A 131 5.03 -0.06 -13.32
N GLU A 132 6.28 -0.46 -13.17
CA GLU A 132 7.15 -0.83 -14.29
C GLU A 132 6.74 -2.18 -14.87
N GLU A 133 6.81 -2.27 -16.18
CA GLU A 133 6.54 -3.50 -16.91
C GLU A 133 7.81 -4.34 -17.10
#